data_8e85eda70666306bd5385dac7696062a
#
_entry.id   8e85eda70666306bd5385dac7696062a
#
_cell.length_a   1.000
_cell.length_b   1.000
_cell.length_c   1.000
_cell.angle_alpha   90.00
_cell.angle_beta   90.00
_cell.angle_gamma   90.00
#
_symmetry.space_group_name_H-M   'P 1'
#
loop_
_entity.id
_entity.type
_entity.pdbx_description
1 polymer ?
#
loop_
_entity_poly.entity_id
_entity_poly.type
_entity_poly.pdbx_seq_one_letter_code
_entity_poly.pdbx_strand_id
1 'polypeptide(L)'
;MTMRCKLIDFNVVETKEDFHIQMFGINENRETYFIDVTDFKPFVYIKIGSGWKKSHCDEFMEHLKSLPTLKYCADNIVSYELIEKKTLYGFDAGKYYKFIYISCLNTSFIHKLKALYYDKDNQQINEGYKYGSTYTKIYECMIPPILRFFHIQKISPSGWIKIDTYIKNKSKISNCTYDIRCHFKHIIGIDDDTPVKYNICSFDIEANSSHGDFPEAIKNYKKVSYDIAYYIKNNINKEDIIVVFKELLLCVFGFSDKHSIDKCYLKNNTYTEEEFMIDYNKILATKLSNTKKLESKLKSFFDDEETVIKPTQLSCSNIINLLMTDEEISIKIVHLLDLFDTHFPSLKGDEVTFIGSTFLNYGEQEPYLNHCISIANTVSVKDNQVIECYDTEREILCAWSKLIKKMDPDIIIGYNIFGFDYKFMFDRAKENNCVEKFMDMGRTNIIPTELDEQNIVVASGPYDLTWIPMSGRLQIDLYTYMRKEFNLPSYKLDYVASTILSDTVKSYTNIENTCKIVTKNKKGIYVDGYVHFEIISNSSELYNDGAKYKVIDILDNGFVIEGNIECKEKINWGLAKDDISPKDIFEMSKQGPHEKGIIAKYCIQDCNLVHLLFQKIDILTTYIEMSKLC
;
A
#
# COMPACT_ATOMS: atom_id res chain seq x y z
N MET A 1 38.96 -7.13 6.75
CA MET A 1 38.24 -7.93 5.71
C MET A 1 37.23 -7.01 5.06
N THR A 2 37.35 -6.79 3.78
CA THR A 2 36.45 -5.91 3.03
C THR A 2 35.11 -6.58 2.84
N MET A 3 34.01 -5.88 3.10
CA MET A 3 32.65 -6.36 2.82
C MET A 3 32.11 -5.73 1.54
N ARG A 4 31.26 -6.46 0.83
CA ARG A 4 30.49 -5.92 -0.31
C ARG A 4 29.07 -6.45 -0.29
N CYS A 5 28.12 -5.62 -0.66
CA CYS A 5 26.73 -5.99 -0.83
C CYS A 5 26.04 -5.07 -1.85
N LYS A 6 24.96 -5.54 -2.43
CA LYS A 6 24.05 -4.78 -3.28
C LYS A 6 22.94 -4.21 -2.42
N LEU A 7 22.67 -2.92 -2.56
CA LEU A 7 21.68 -2.22 -1.76
C LEU A 7 20.26 -2.61 -2.16
N ILE A 8 19.38 -2.71 -1.16
CA ILE A 8 17.96 -3.03 -1.31
C ILE A 8 17.09 -1.90 -0.76
N ASP A 9 17.43 -1.41 0.44
CA ASP A 9 16.63 -0.43 1.16
C ASP A 9 17.51 0.44 2.05
N PHE A 10 17.00 1.60 2.43
CA PHE A 10 17.66 2.52 3.33
C PHE A 10 16.67 3.40 4.09
N ASN A 11 17.00 3.70 5.33
CA ASN A 11 16.24 4.59 6.19
C ASN A 11 17.11 5.72 6.70
N VAL A 12 16.50 6.87 6.95
CA VAL A 12 17.12 7.97 7.68
C VAL A 12 16.56 7.98 9.09
N VAL A 13 17.44 7.91 10.07
CA VAL A 13 17.09 8.05 11.48
C VAL A 13 17.64 9.38 11.97
N GLU A 14 16.74 10.30 12.29
CA GLU A 14 17.08 11.63 12.76
C GLU A 14 16.61 11.82 14.20
N THR A 15 17.52 12.27 15.05
CA THR A 15 17.25 12.63 16.44
C THR A 15 17.63 14.10 16.67
N LYS A 16 17.38 14.61 17.87
CA LYS A 16 17.83 15.97 18.22
C LYS A 16 19.36 16.11 18.18
N GLU A 17 20.09 15.03 18.40
CA GLU A 17 21.54 15.04 18.61
C GLU A 17 22.31 14.45 17.43
N ASP A 18 21.68 13.69 16.54
CA ASP A 18 22.38 13.00 15.48
C ASP A 18 21.53 12.69 14.24
N PHE A 19 22.23 12.38 13.15
CA PHE A 19 21.68 11.97 11.87
C PHE A 19 22.41 10.69 11.41
N HIS A 20 21.68 9.60 11.28
CA HIS A 20 22.16 8.31 10.83
C HIS A 20 21.49 7.88 9.53
N ILE A 21 22.22 7.17 8.70
CA ILE A 21 21.67 6.48 7.54
C ILE A 21 21.78 4.98 7.81
N GLN A 22 20.65 4.29 7.82
CA GLN A 22 20.59 2.85 7.92
C GLN A 22 20.42 2.30 6.51
N MET A 23 21.33 1.43 6.10
CA MET A 23 21.29 0.80 4.78
C MET A 23 21.13 -0.70 4.93
N PHE A 24 20.39 -1.30 4.00
CA PHE A 24 20.20 -2.74 3.91
C PHE A 24 20.74 -3.23 2.58
N GLY A 25 21.40 -4.36 2.61
CA GLY A 25 21.97 -4.97 1.41
C GLY A 25 22.00 -6.48 1.48
N ILE A 26 22.33 -7.08 0.34
CA ILE A 26 22.46 -8.53 0.16
C ILE A 26 23.66 -8.81 -0.73
N ASN A 27 24.35 -9.93 -0.52
CA ASN A 27 25.40 -10.39 -1.40
C ASN A 27 24.98 -11.59 -2.27
N GLU A 28 25.88 -12.10 -3.07
CA GLU A 28 25.64 -13.22 -4.00
C GLU A 28 25.27 -14.53 -3.28
N ASN A 29 25.71 -14.68 -2.03
CA ASN A 29 25.44 -15.83 -1.17
C ASN A 29 24.11 -15.69 -0.40
N ARG A 30 23.34 -14.62 -0.66
CA ARG A 30 22.10 -14.28 0.05
C ARG A 30 22.31 -13.92 1.54
N GLU A 31 23.52 -13.54 1.91
CA GLU A 31 23.79 -12.98 3.23
C GLU A 31 23.30 -11.53 3.29
N THR A 32 22.50 -11.21 4.29
CA THR A 32 21.88 -9.90 4.46
C THR A 32 22.73 -9.00 5.36
N TYR A 33 22.73 -7.70 5.05
CA TYR A 33 23.52 -6.68 5.73
C TYR A 33 22.62 -5.60 6.28
N PHE A 34 22.81 -5.26 7.55
CA PHE A 34 22.38 -4.02 8.15
C PHE A 34 23.61 -3.15 8.42
N ILE A 35 23.61 -1.92 7.92
CA ILE A 35 24.74 -1.01 7.96
C ILE A 35 24.28 0.31 8.58
N ASP A 36 24.68 0.57 9.82
CA ASP A 36 24.46 1.85 10.51
C ASP A 36 25.60 2.82 10.15
N VAL A 37 25.30 3.79 9.29
CA VAL A 37 26.26 4.76 8.76
C VAL A 37 26.30 5.98 9.66
N THR A 38 27.45 6.24 10.25
CA THR A 38 27.65 7.35 11.18
C THR A 38 28.44 8.50 10.58
N ASP A 39 28.39 9.65 11.27
CA ASP A 39 29.21 10.83 11.02
C ASP A 39 28.95 11.57 9.71
N PHE A 40 27.96 11.14 8.92
CA PHE A 40 27.45 11.97 7.83
C PHE A 40 26.61 13.09 8.42
N LYS A 41 27.01 14.33 8.16
CA LYS A 41 26.31 15.52 8.67
C LYS A 41 25.54 16.19 7.53
N PRO A 42 24.23 16.44 7.67
CA PRO A 42 23.47 17.27 6.75
C PRO A 42 24.12 18.65 6.58
N PHE A 43 24.10 19.18 5.38
CA PHE A 43 24.75 20.46 5.11
C PHE A 43 24.03 21.29 4.05
N VAL A 44 24.37 22.58 4.00
CA VAL A 44 23.81 23.56 3.10
C VAL A 44 24.85 24.62 2.73
N TYR A 45 24.65 25.28 1.60
CA TYR A 45 25.51 26.39 1.17
C TYR A 45 24.75 27.71 1.14
N ILE A 46 25.39 28.79 1.61
CA ILE A 46 24.89 30.15 1.46
C ILE A 46 25.88 30.95 0.59
N LYS A 47 25.43 31.39 -0.60
CA LYS A 47 26.21 32.28 -1.45
C LYS A 47 26.25 33.67 -0.84
N ILE A 48 27.46 34.26 -0.73
CA ILE A 48 27.74 35.53 -0.07
C ILE A 48 28.44 36.53 -1.00
N GLY A 49 28.63 37.73 -0.53
CA GLY A 49 29.31 38.78 -1.31
C GLY A 49 30.80 38.43 -1.58
N SER A 50 31.29 38.79 -2.75
CA SER A 50 32.69 38.51 -3.18
C SER A 50 33.73 39.12 -2.27
N GLY A 51 33.43 40.28 -1.63
CA GLY A 51 34.33 40.97 -0.71
C GLY A 51 34.38 40.38 0.70
N TRP A 52 33.51 39.36 1.02
CA TRP A 52 33.49 38.83 2.36
C TRP A 52 34.76 38.04 2.72
N LYS A 53 35.18 38.25 3.96
CA LYS A 53 36.26 37.50 4.61
C LYS A 53 35.71 36.64 5.73
N LYS A 54 36.50 35.83 6.36
CA LYS A 54 36.09 34.96 7.48
C LYS A 54 35.37 35.74 8.59
N SER A 55 35.87 36.92 8.98
CA SER A 55 35.22 37.76 9.99
C SER A 55 33.78 38.14 9.66
N HIS A 56 33.50 38.49 8.39
CA HIS A 56 32.13 38.78 7.96
C HIS A 56 31.23 37.53 8.00
N CYS A 57 31.81 36.35 7.74
CA CYS A 57 31.08 35.09 7.87
C CYS A 57 30.76 34.80 9.34
N ASP A 58 31.69 35.03 10.26
CA ASP A 58 31.51 34.84 11.69
C ASP A 58 30.39 35.78 12.22
N GLU A 59 30.44 37.07 11.86
CA GLU A 59 29.36 38.02 12.20
C GLU A 59 27.99 37.61 11.63
N PHE A 60 27.97 37.17 10.40
CA PHE A 60 26.71 36.69 9.77
C PHE A 60 26.17 35.43 10.44
N MET A 61 27.04 34.50 10.80
CA MET A 61 26.61 33.27 11.51
C MET A 61 26.07 33.59 12.91
N GLU A 62 26.70 34.53 13.64
CA GLU A 62 26.17 34.99 14.95
C GLU A 62 24.83 35.72 14.77
N HIS A 63 24.69 36.51 13.71
CA HIS A 63 23.39 37.11 13.37
C HIS A 63 22.34 36.04 13.14
N LEU A 64 22.61 35.02 12.30
CA LEU A 64 21.65 33.92 12.04
C LEU A 64 21.26 33.20 13.32
N LYS A 65 22.21 32.88 14.19
CA LYS A 65 21.98 32.22 15.49
C LYS A 65 21.10 33.07 16.42
N SER A 66 21.19 34.40 16.32
CA SER A 66 20.42 35.33 17.16
C SER A 66 18.96 35.51 16.72
N LEU A 67 18.60 35.12 15.47
CA LEU A 67 17.26 35.27 14.96
C LEU A 67 16.25 34.45 15.76
N PRO A 68 15.07 34.99 16.10
CA PRO A 68 14.05 34.29 16.90
C PRO A 68 13.66 32.92 16.32
N THR A 69 13.66 32.78 14.99
CA THR A 69 13.30 31.55 14.27
C THR A 69 14.39 30.48 14.31
N LEU A 70 15.65 30.88 14.46
CA LEU A 70 16.81 30.00 14.40
C LEU A 70 17.47 29.73 15.76
N LYS A 71 17.25 30.61 16.74
CA LYS A 71 17.87 30.56 18.06
C LYS A 71 17.72 29.19 18.76
N TYR A 72 16.56 28.57 18.64
CA TYR A 72 16.27 27.29 19.31
C TYR A 72 16.92 26.07 18.64
N CYS A 73 17.47 26.23 17.45
CA CYS A 73 18.18 25.15 16.72
C CYS A 73 19.62 25.55 16.35
N ALA A 74 20.14 26.64 16.91
CA ALA A 74 21.52 27.11 16.66
C ALA A 74 22.59 26.10 17.11
N ASP A 75 22.32 25.36 18.19
CA ASP A 75 23.22 24.33 18.73
C ASP A 75 23.37 23.12 17.79
N ASN A 76 22.49 22.98 16.79
CA ASN A 76 22.63 21.94 15.76
C ASN A 76 23.76 22.23 14.75
N ILE A 77 24.31 23.43 14.72
CA ILE A 77 25.43 23.75 13.83
C ILE A 77 26.70 23.08 14.36
N VAL A 78 27.27 22.17 13.58
CA VAL A 78 28.52 21.48 13.88
C VAL A 78 29.71 22.36 13.49
N SER A 79 29.70 22.86 12.27
CA SER A 79 30.78 23.70 11.74
C SER A 79 30.27 24.56 10.58
N TYR A 80 31.03 25.64 10.31
CA TYR A 80 30.85 26.41 9.09
C TYR A 80 32.22 26.86 8.54
N GLU A 81 32.29 26.93 7.20
CA GLU A 81 33.53 27.28 6.51
C GLU A 81 33.26 28.20 5.32
N LEU A 82 34.20 29.13 5.07
CA LEU A 82 34.22 29.93 3.85
C LEU A 82 34.92 29.14 2.75
N ILE A 83 34.19 28.85 1.69
CA ILE A 83 34.65 28.07 0.53
C ILE A 83 34.39 28.80 -0.79
N GLU A 84 35.08 28.41 -1.84
CA GLU A 84 34.86 28.89 -3.19
C GLU A 84 34.35 27.76 -4.08
N LYS A 85 33.23 27.99 -4.77
CA LYS A 85 32.60 27.03 -5.68
C LYS A 85 32.00 27.72 -6.92
N LYS A 86 31.81 26.95 -7.97
CA LYS A 86 31.02 27.36 -9.16
C LYS A 86 29.55 27.18 -8.92
N THR A 87 28.69 27.93 -9.60
CA THR A 87 27.25 27.68 -9.69
C THR A 87 26.95 26.88 -10.97
N LEU A 88 25.93 26.01 -10.91
CA LEU A 88 25.47 25.24 -12.07
C LEU A 88 24.50 26.04 -12.94
N TYR A 89 23.85 27.04 -12.35
CA TYR A 89 22.80 27.79 -13.04
C TYR A 89 23.39 29.01 -13.78
N GLY A 90 23.02 29.12 -15.04
CA GLY A 90 23.44 30.20 -15.93
C GLY A 90 24.82 29.97 -16.54
N PHE A 91 25.14 30.75 -17.58
CA PHE A 91 26.44 30.75 -18.22
C PHE A 91 27.28 31.92 -17.67
N ASP A 92 28.20 31.62 -16.75
CA ASP A 92 29.06 32.58 -16.09
C ASP A 92 30.57 32.30 -16.32
N ALA A 93 30.90 31.63 -17.42
CA ALA A 93 32.27 31.33 -17.85
C ALA A 93 33.11 30.60 -16.79
N GLY A 94 32.46 29.80 -15.92
CA GLY A 94 33.16 29.03 -14.89
C GLY A 94 33.65 29.85 -13.72
N LYS A 95 33.09 31.01 -13.46
CA LYS A 95 33.44 31.89 -12.33
C LYS A 95 33.23 31.20 -10.98
N TYR A 96 34.18 31.42 -10.07
CA TYR A 96 34.06 30.98 -8.68
C TYR A 96 33.38 32.06 -7.84
N TYR A 97 32.53 31.60 -6.93
CA TYR A 97 31.79 32.40 -5.96
C TYR A 97 32.10 31.94 -4.55
N LYS A 98 32.04 32.87 -3.60
CA LYS A 98 32.18 32.55 -2.18
C LYS A 98 30.90 32.04 -1.59
N PHE A 99 31.00 30.97 -0.79
CA PHE A 99 29.92 30.37 -0.06
C PHE A 99 30.34 30.13 1.40
N ILE A 100 29.35 30.20 2.29
CA ILE A 100 29.47 29.59 3.61
C ILE A 100 28.89 28.18 3.49
N TYR A 101 29.72 27.17 3.73
CA TYR A 101 29.30 25.79 3.95
C TYR A 101 28.92 25.66 5.41
N ILE A 102 27.72 25.13 5.70
CA ILE A 102 27.22 24.94 7.07
C ILE A 102 26.86 23.47 7.21
N SER A 103 27.48 22.76 8.15
CA SER A 103 27.12 21.38 8.51
C SER A 103 26.38 21.35 9.84
N CYS A 104 25.40 20.45 9.95
CA CYS A 104 24.49 20.38 11.07
C CYS A 104 24.42 18.96 11.66
N LEU A 105 24.08 18.84 12.94
CA LEU A 105 23.80 17.55 13.59
C LEU A 105 22.61 16.84 12.94
N ASN A 106 21.58 17.62 12.59
CA ASN A 106 20.35 17.16 11.97
C ASN A 106 19.78 18.23 11.02
N THR A 107 18.66 17.96 10.39
CA THR A 107 18.07 18.85 9.38
C THR A 107 17.29 20.03 9.96
N SER A 108 17.04 20.08 11.27
CA SER A 108 16.17 21.09 11.91
C SER A 108 16.61 22.52 11.64
N PHE A 109 17.93 22.80 11.74
CA PHE A 109 18.46 24.13 11.44
C PHE A 109 18.28 24.48 9.96
N ILE A 110 18.54 23.53 9.05
CA ILE A 110 18.43 23.73 7.60
C ILE A 110 16.99 24.05 7.20
N HIS A 111 16.02 23.33 7.76
CA HIS A 111 14.57 23.59 7.51
C HIS A 111 14.16 24.99 7.99
N LYS A 112 14.59 25.41 9.16
CA LYS A 112 14.30 26.76 9.66
C LYS A 112 15.03 27.84 8.88
N LEU A 113 16.29 27.60 8.51
CA LEU A 113 17.08 28.51 7.69
C LEU A 113 16.45 28.71 6.31
N LYS A 114 15.94 27.65 5.69
CA LYS A 114 15.21 27.71 4.41
C LYS A 114 14.10 28.75 4.42
N ALA A 115 13.34 28.86 5.52
CA ALA A 115 12.23 29.80 5.64
C ALA A 115 12.62 31.30 5.52
N LEU A 116 13.92 31.64 5.61
CA LEU A 116 14.40 32.99 5.34
C LEU A 116 14.59 33.28 3.83
N TYR A 117 14.66 32.24 3.01
CA TYR A 117 15.00 32.31 1.59
C TYR A 117 13.86 31.88 0.66
N TYR A 118 12.78 31.32 1.21
CA TYR A 118 11.63 30.81 0.46
C TYR A 118 10.35 31.44 1.01
N ASP A 119 9.41 31.70 0.12
CA ASP A 119 8.08 32.19 0.46
C ASP A 119 7.13 31.05 0.92
N LYS A 120 5.87 31.41 1.17
CA LYS A 120 4.85 30.44 1.61
C LYS A 120 4.49 29.41 0.54
N ASP A 121 4.69 29.74 -0.74
CA ASP A 121 4.45 28.87 -1.89
C ASP A 121 5.69 28.03 -2.26
N ASN A 122 6.68 28.00 -1.36
CA ASN A 122 7.93 27.25 -1.52
C ASN A 122 8.77 27.72 -2.72
N GLN A 123 8.61 28.97 -3.15
CA GLN A 123 9.39 29.58 -4.21
C GLN A 123 10.57 30.36 -3.62
N GLN A 124 11.75 30.22 -4.21
CA GLN A 124 12.92 30.93 -3.74
C GLN A 124 12.75 32.45 -3.96
N ILE A 125 12.97 33.24 -2.92
CA ILE A 125 12.94 34.69 -2.98
C ILE A 125 14.04 35.18 -3.93
N ASN A 126 13.69 35.85 -5.02
CA ASN A 126 14.62 36.23 -6.10
C ASN A 126 15.85 37.00 -5.63
N GLU A 127 15.68 37.94 -4.70
CA GLU A 127 16.78 38.73 -4.13
C GLU A 127 17.54 37.94 -3.05
N GLY A 128 16.90 36.97 -2.41
CA GLY A 128 17.45 36.24 -1.28
C GLY A 128 17.30 36.97 0.05
N TYR A 129 18.09 36.59 1.06
CA TYR A 129 18.07 37.20 2.39
C TYR A 129 19.06 38.35 2.49
N LYS A 130 18.59 39.55 2.88
CA LYS A 130 19.40 40.75 3.01
C LYS A 130 20.09 40.81 4.37
N TYR A 131 21.41 40.93 4.36
CA TYR A 131 22.21 41.18 5.54
C TYR A 131 23.16 42.40 5.31
N GLY A 132 22.97 43.46 6.05
CA GLY A 132 23.61 44.75 5.78
C GLY A 132 23.31 45.26 4.36
N SER A 133 24.34 45.48 3.56
CA SER A 133 24.22 45.88 2.16
C SER A 133 24.26 44.69 1.18
N THR A 134 24.37 43.46 1.65
CA THR A 134 24.57 42.26 0.82
C THR A 134 23.33 41.39 0.82
N TYR A 135 22.97 40.88 -0.36
CA TYR A 135 21.98 39.82 -0.49
C TYR A 135 22.68 38.47 -0.55
N THR A 136 22.20 37.53 0.27
CA THR A 136 22.69 36.16 0.32
C THR A 136 21.67 35.22 -0.27
N LYS A 137 22.11 34.08 -0.84
CA LYS A 137 21.23 33.06 -1.43
C LYS A 137 21.59 31.67 -0.90
N ILE A 138 20.57 30.89 -0.56
CA ILE A 138 20.76 29.51 -0.10
C ILE A 138 20.77 28.54 -1.30
N TYR A 139 21.60 27.50 -1.22
CA TYR A 139 21.73 26.46 -2.22
C TYR A 139 21.69 25.07 -1.59
N GLU A 140 21.14 24.12 -2.33
CA GLU A 140 21.06 22.69 -1.99
C GLU A 140 20.24 22.35 -0.72
N CYS A 141 19.48 23.30 -0.16
CA CYS A 141 18.62 23.08 1.01
C CYS A 141 17.37 22.22 0.71
N MET A 142 17.08 21.96 -0.58
CA MET A 142 15.98 21.13 -1.03
C MET A 142 16.40 19.69 -1.36
N ILE A 143 17.71 19.44 -1.42
CA ILE A 143 18.22 18.09 -1.72
C ILE A 143 18.22 17.28 -0.42
N PRO A 144 17.50 16.15 -0.36
CA PRO A 144 17.52 15.29 0.81
C PRO A 144 18.96 14.87 1.19
N PRO A 145 19.34 14.88 2.46
CA PRO A 145 20.70 14.54 2.88
C PRO A 145 21.17 13.15 2.41
N ILE A 146 20.26 12.19 2.31
CA ILE A 146 20.60 10.85 1.81
C ILE A 146 21.05 10.87 0.34
N LEU A 147 20.44 11.69 -0.51
CA LEU A 147 20.88 11.84 -1.90
C LEU A 147 22.27 12.51 -1.94
N ARG A 148 22.54 13.47 -1.04
CA ARG A 148 23.88 14.07 -0.92
C ARG A 148 24.92 13.04 -0.49
N PHE A 149 24.58 12.14 0.42
CA PHE A 149 25.43 11.03 0.80
C PHE A 149 25.76 10.13 -0.40
N PHE A 150 24.75 9.72 -1.19
CA PHE A 150 24.94 8.91 -2.38
C PHE A 150 25.85 9.60 -3.41
N HIS A 151 25.62 10.89 -3.69
CA HIS A 151 26.47 11.66 -4.61
C HIS A 151 27.92 11.77 -4.15
N ILE A 152 28.17 12.03 -2.85
CA ILE A 152 29.52 12.18 -2.29
C ILE A 152 30.27 10.85 -2.33
N GLN A 153 29.61 9.76 -1.98
CA GLN A 153 30.21 8.42 -1.93
C GLN A 153 30.11 7.68 -3.27
N LYS A 154 29.54 8.31 -4.31
CA LYS A 154 29.31 7.73 -5.65
C LYS A 154 28.55 6.40 -5.58
N ILE A 155 27.53 6.35 -4.74
CA ILE A 155 26.68 5.18 -4.52
C ILE A 155 25.46 5.29 -5.44
N SER A 156 25.17 4.25 -6.21
CA SER A 156 23.85 4.05 -6.80
C SER A 156 22.90 3.49 -5.76
N PRO A 157 21.65 4.00 -5.60
CA PRO A 157 20.72 3.54 -4.57
C PRO A 157 20.42 2.04 -4.58
N SER A 158 20.48 1.39 -5.73
CA SER A 158 20.32 -0.06 -5.89
C SER A 158 21.60 -0.75 -6.38
N GLY A 159 22.74 -0.09 -6.26
CA GLY A 159 24.04 -0.56 -6.72
C GLY A 159 24.81 -1.36 -5.68
N TRP A 160 25.97 -1.85 -6.10
CA TRP A 160 26.92 -2.48 -5.21
C TRP A 160 27.73 -1.44 -4.44
N ILE A 161 27.98 -1.73 -3.17
CA ILE A 161 28.87 -0.95 -2.30
C ILE A 161 29.98 -1.83 -1.73
N LYS A 162 31.08 -1.18 -1.40
CA LYS A 162 32.22 -1.75 -0.71
C LYS A 162 32.44 -1.01 0.61
N ILE A 163 32.71 -1.78 1.67
CA ILE A 163 32.98 -1.28 3.01
C ILE A 163 34.36 -1.77 3.44
N ASP A 164 35.28 -0.83 3.63
CA ASP A 164 36.68 -1.16 3.95
C ASP A 164 36.93 -1.27 5.46
N THR A 165 36.25 -0.45 6.27
CA THR A 165 36.40 -0.43 7.73
C THR A 165 35.06 -0.34 8.41
N TYR A 166 34.80 -1.22 9.35
CA TYR A 166 33.54 -1.31 10.09
C TYR A 166 33.74 -1.89 11.48
N ILE A 167 32.76 -1.71 12.35
CA ILE A 167 32.64 -2.32 13.67
C ILE A 167 31.41 -3.21 13.68
N LYS A 168 31.53 -4.46 14.11
CA LYS A 168 30.36 -5.32 14.34
C LYS A 168 29.62 -4.83 15.59
N ASN A 169 28.32 -4.68 15.49
CA ASN A 169 27.50 -4.34 16.64
C ASN A 169 27.53 -5.48 17.67
N LYS A 170 27.82 -5.16 18.92
CA LYS A 170 27.84 -6.16 20.01
C LYS A 170 26.46 -6.72 20.31
N SER A 171 25.45 -5.87 20.22
CA SER A 171 24.04 -6.23 20.30
C SER A 171 23.41 -5.98 18.94
N LYS A 172 22.88 -7.02 18.31
CA LYS A 172 22.20 -6.90 17.02
C LYS A 172 20.90 -6.09 17.19
N ILE A 173 20.72 -5.12 16.32
CA ILE A 173 19.49 -4.33 16.20
C ILE A 173 18.65 -4.75 14.98
N SER A 174 19.17 -5.71 14.22
CA SER A 174 18.51 -6.31 13.07
C SER A 174 18.59 -7.84 13.08
N ASN A 175 17.77 -8.51 12.29
CA ASN A 175 17.86 -9.94 12.04
C ASN A 175 18.78 -10.31 10.87
N CYS A 176 19.45 -9.31 10.25
CA CYS A 176 20.38 -9.53 9.15
C CYS A 176 21.56 -10.41 9.57
N THR A 177 22.19 -11.08 8.59
CA THR A 177 23.39 -11.89 8.80
C THR A 177 24.52 -11.07 9.43
N TYR A 178 24.76 -9.89 8.86
CA TYR A 178 25.74 -8.93 9.34
C TYR A 178 25.05 -7.67 9.84
N ASP A 179 25.39 -7.27 11.06
CA ASP A 179 24.89 -6.08 11.71
C ASP A 179 26.12 -5.24 12.10
N ILE A 180 26.38 -4.16 11.35
CA ILE A 180 27.62 -3.39 11.41
C ILE A 180 27.37 -1.90 11.50
N ARG A 181 28.34 -1.20 12.07
CA ARG A 181 28.41 0.25 12.10
C ARG A 181 29.70 0.71 11.41
N CYS A 182 29.61 1.75 10.59
CA CYS A 182 30.78 2.31 9.92
C CYS A 182 30.65 3.82 9.69
N HIS A 183 31.79 4.48 9.67
CA HIS A 183 31.87 5.88 9.30
C HIS A 183 31.61 6.04 7.80
N PHE A 184 30.84 7.05 7.39
CA PHE A 184 30.40 7.23 6.01
C PHE A 184 31.55 7.23 4.97
N LYS A 185 32.75 7.71 5.31
CA LYS A 185 33.90 7.74 4.41
C LYS A 185 34.45 6.36 4.03
N HIS A 186 34.09 5.31 4.76
CA HIS A 186 34.52 3.93 4.50
C HIS A 186 33.58 3.14 3.60
N ILE A 187 32.54 3.79 3.10
CA ILE A 187 31.58 3.21 2.16
C ILE A 187 31.75 3.89 0.81
N ILE A 188 31.92 3.11 -0.23
CA ILE A 188 32.02 3.61 -1.61
C ILE A 188 31.16 2.77 -2.53
N GLY A 189 30.52 3.41 -3.52
CA GLY A 189 29.89 2.72 -4.63
C GLY A 189 30.94 2.04 -5.50
N ILE A 190 30.59 0.86 -6.02
CA ILE A 190 31.41 0.14 -7.00
C ILE A 190 30.59 -0.15 -8.24
N ASP A 191 31.23 -0.10 -9.40
CA ASP A 191 30.64 -0.47 -10.67
C ASP A 191 30.71 -2.00 -10.81
N ASP A 192 29.60 -2.65 -10.46
CA ASP A 192 29.49 -4.10 -10.43
C ASP A 192 28.04 -4.48 -10.80
N ASP A 193 27.85 -5.28 -11.84
CA ASP A 193 26.56 -5.75 -12.33
C ASP A 193 26.24 -7.19 -11.91
N THR A 194 27.01 -7.76 -10.97
CA THR A 194 26.76 -9.13 -10.48
C THR A 194 25.30 -9.28 -10.02
N PRO A 195 24.56 -10.24 -10.56
CA PRO A 195 23.18 -10.46 -10.18
C PRO A 195 23.06 -11.04 -8.77
N VAL A 196 22.02 -10.69 -8.07
CA VAL A 196 21.66 -11.23 -6.77
C VAL A 196 20.33 -11.98 -6.88
N LYS A 197 20.25 -13.15 -6.26
CA LYS A 197 19.00 -13.92 -6.16
C LYS A 197 18.14 -13.38 -5.02
N TYR A 198 17.36 -12.35 -5.30
CA TYR A 198 16.39 -11.83 -4.33
C TYR A 198 15.32 -12.88 -4.00
N ASN A 199 14.95 -12.97 -2.74
CA ASN A 199 13.78 -13.72 -2.29
C ASN A 199 12.54 -12.81 -2.39
N ILE A 200 11.58 -13.19 -3.22
CA ILE A 200 10.39 -12.41 -3.50
C ILE A 200 9.17 -13.11 -2.92
N CYS A 201 8.42 -12.42 -2.08
CA CYS A 201 7.12 -12.86 -1.57
C CYS A 201 6.02 -12.14 -2.34
N SER A 202 5.10 -12.89 -2.95
CA SER A 202 3.82 -12.37 -3.39
C SER A 202 2.75 -12.78 -2.41
N PHE A 203 1.84 -11.87 -2.01
CA PHE A 203 0.75 -12.20 -1.12
C PHE A 203 -0.57 -11.59 -1.57
N ASP A 204 -1.65 -12.19 -1.10
CA ASP A 204 -3.04 -11.78 -1.32
C ASP A 204 -3.89 -12.23 -0.15
N ILE A 205 -5.04 -11.56 0.10
CA ILE A 205 -5.96 -11.93 1.17
C ILE A 205 -7.35 -12.25 0.64
N GLU A 206 -8.05 -13.15 1.35
CA GLU A 206 -9.48 -13.34 1.19
C GLU A 206 -10.19 -12.98 2.49
N ALA A 207 -11.18 -12.11 2.38
CA ALA A 207 -12.01 -11.71 3.51
C ALA A 207 -13.46 -12.12 3.29
N ASN A 208 -14.15 -12.44 4.38
CA ASN A 208 -15.48 -12.99 4.33
C ASN A 208 -16.52 -12.02 4.88
N SER A 209 -17.39 -11.50 4.00
CA SER A 209 -18.53 -10.69 4.43
C SER A 209 -19.70 -11.57 4.88
N SER A 210 -20.26 -11.29 6.06
CA SER A 210 -21.46 -11.98 6.57
C SER A 210 -22.71 -11.76 5.73
N HIS A 211 -22.73 -10.77 4.82
CA HIS A 211 -23.84 -10.44 3.93
C HIS A 211 -23.58 -10.87 2.47
N GLY A 212 -22.37 -11.34 2.13
CA GLY A 212 -21.99 -11.69 0.76
C GLY A 212 -21.77 -10.48 -0.16
N ASP A 213 -21.60 -9.30 0.39
CA ASP A 213 -21.20 -8.06 -0.26
C ASP A 213 -19.65 -7.88 -0.21
N PHE A 214 -19.15 -6.76 -0.72
CA PHE A 214 -17.73 -6.47 -0.67
C PHE A 214 -17.27 -6.32 0.80
N PRO A 215 -16.18 -7.00 1.23
CA PRO A 215 -15.78 -7.01 2.64
C PRO A 215 -15.31 -5.63 3.13
N GLU A 216 -15.70 -5.27 4.35
CA GLU A 216 -15.30 -4.06 5.04
C GLU A 216 -14.59 -4.41 6.37
N ALA A 217 -13.32 -4.00 6.51
CA ALA A 217 -12.53 -4.26 7.72
C ALA A 217 -13.13 -3.63 8.99
N ILE A 218 -13.75 -2.46 8.82
CA ILE A 218 -14.47 -1.73 9.88
C ILE A 218 -15.87 -1.44 9.37
N LYS A 219 -16.88 -1.98 10.04
CA LYS A 219 -18.28 -1.73 9.72
C LYS A 219 -18.88 -0.64 10.60
N ASN A 220 -19.73 0.15 10.01
CA ASN A 220 -20.59 1.13 10.65
C ASN A 220 -22.05 0.88 10.31
N TYR A 221 -22.97 1.66 10.87
CA TYR A 221 -24.39 1.49 10.62
C TYR A 221 -24.89 2.08 9.28
N LYS A 222 -24.01 2.32 8.29
CA LYS A 222 -24.37 2.91 6.99
C LYS A 222 -25.44 2.10 6.28
N LYS A 223 -25.19 0.79 6.09
CA LYS A 223 -26.13 -0.11 5.42
C LYS A 223 -27.48 -0.17 6.14
N VAL A 224 -27.44 -0.35 7.46
CA VAL A 224 -28.66 -0.38 8.30
C VAL A 224 -29.46 0.92 8.16
N SER A 225 -28.79 2.06 8.19
CA SER A 225 -29.42 3.37 8.03
C SER A 225 -30.08 3.54 6.66
N TYR A 226 -29.41 3.06 5.61
CA TYR A 226 -29.94 3.04 4.24
C TYR A 226 -31.17 2.16 4.14
N ASP A 227 -31.08 0.90 4.58
CA ASP A 227 -32.16 -0.08 4.50
C ASP A 227 -33.40 0.37 5.25
N ILE A 228 -33.25 0.92 6.47
CA ILE A 228 -34.36 1.45 7.27
C ILE A 228 -35.00 2.67 6.58
N ALA A 229 -34.19 3.62 6.09
CA ALA A 229 -34.71 4.84 5.47
C ALA A 229 -35.51 4.49 4.19
N TYR A 230 -35.00 3.59 3.36
CA TYR A 230 -35.69 3.14 2.15
C TYR A 230 -36.90 2.28 2.45
N TYR A 231 -36.85 1.40 3.44
CA TYR A 231 -37.97 0.60 3.86
C TYR A 231 -39.16 1.50 4.28
N ILE A 232 -38.89 2.47 5.16
CA ILE A 232 -39.91 3.43 5.64
C ILE A 232 -40.50 4.23 4.46
N LYS A 233 -39.64 4.76 3.58
CA LYS A 233 -40.05 5.56 2.43
C LYS A 233 -41.04 4.79 1.51
N ASN A 234 -40.76 3.51 1.28
CA ASN A 234 -41.45 2.73 0.25
C ASN A 234 -42.70 1.96 0.76
N ASN A 235 -42.76 1.66 2.06
CA ASN A 235 -43.72 0.71 2.58
C ASN A 235 -44.65 1.24 3.67
N ILE A 236 -44.42 2.46 4.19
CA ILE A 236 -45.05 2.88 5.44
C ILE A 236 -45.82 4.18 5.30
N ASN A 237 -47.05 4.21 5.85
CA ASN A 237 -47.83 5.41 6.06
C ASN A 237 -47.27 6.20 7.26
N LYS A 238 -47.35 7.57 7.22
CA LYS A 238 -46.72 8.45 8.21
C LYS A 238 -47.19 8.18 9.65
N GLU A 239 -48.37 7.61 9.87
CA GLU A 239 -48.93 7.35 11.22
C GLU A 239 -48.31 6.14 11.93
N ASP A 240 -47.71 5.19 11.20
CA ASP A 240 -47.16 3.95 11.74
C ASP A 240 -45.67 3.96 11.93
N ILE A 241 -44.98 5.05 11.58
CA ILE A 241 -43.49 5.13 11.51
C ILE A 241 -42.84 4.77 12.85
N ILE A 242 -43.35 5.22 13.99
CA ILE A 242 -42.77 4.95 15.31
C ILE A 242 -42.72 3.46 15.61
N VAL A 243 -43.84 2.78 15.34
CA VAL A 243 -43.98 1.34 15.62
C VAL A 243 -43.06 0.56 14.70
N VAL A 244 -43.13 0.85 13.40
CA VAL A 244 -42.35 0.14 12.38
C VAL A 244 -40.86 0.40 12.53
N PHE A 245 -40.42 1.62 12.85
CA PHE A 245 -39.03 1.94 13.11
C PHE A 245 -38.46 1.09 14.25
N LYS A 246 -39.20 0.92 15.34
CA LYS A 246 -38.80 0.01 16.44
C LYS A 246 -38.72 -1.44 15.99
N GLU A 247 -39.75 -1.92 15.26
CA GLU A 247 -39.80 -3.30 14.78
C GLU A 247 -38.66 -3.62 13.80
N LEU A 248 -38.32 -2.69 12.89
CA LEU A 248 -37.19 -2.82 11.97
C LEU A 248 -35.87 -2.96 12.74
N LEU A 249 -35.65 -2.10 13.72
CA LEU A 249 -34.46 -2.18 14.55
C LEU A 249 -34.39 -3.49 15.34
N LEU A 250 -35.51 -3.99 15.91
CA LEU A 250 -35.54 -5.29 16.55
C LEU A 250 -35.18 -6.42 15.57
N CYS A 251 -35.60 -6.32 14.30
CA CYS A 251 -35.23 -7.30 13.27
C CYS A 251 -33.74 -7.21 12.93
N VAL A 252 -33.18 -5.98 12.80
CA VAL A 252 -31.75 -5.74 12.53
C VAL A 252 -30.87 -6.37 13.60
N PHE A 253 -31.26 -6.26 14.88
CA PHE A 253 -30.50 -6.85 15.99
C PHE A 253 -30.86 -8.34 16.25
N GLY A 254 -31.76 -8.92 15.49
CA GLY A 254 -32.13 -10.33 15.57
C GLY A 254 -33.09 -10.69 16.71
N PHE A 255 -33.72 -9.69 17.36
CA PHE A 255 -34.73 -9.89 18.41
C PHE A 255 -36.13 -10.16 17.85
N SER A 256 -36.33 -9.97 16.53
CA SER A 256 -37.62 -10.20 15.83
C SER A 256 -37.33 -10.63 14.39
N ASP A 257 -38.33 -11.32 13.76
CA ASP A 257 -38.28 -11.70 12.34
C ASP A 257 -39.56 -11.20 11.59
N LYS A 258 -40.17 -10.10 12.09
CA LYS A 258 -41.42 -9.54 11.51
C LYS A 258 -41.21 -8.92 10.13
N HIS A 259 -40.04 -8.37 9.87
CA HIS A 259 -39.71 -7.70 8.62
C HIS A 259 -38.49 -8.33 7.98
N SER A 260 -38.49 -8.40 6.64
CA SER A 260 -37.32 -8.86 5.87
C SER A 260 -36.33 -7.69 5.74
N ILE A 261 -35.37 -7.61 6.66
CA ILE A 261 -34.27 -6.65 6.67
C ILE A 261 -33.01 -7.39 7.10
N ASP A 262 -31.85 -6.97 6.60
CA ASP A 262 -30.57 -7.59 6.93
C ASP A 262 -30.21 -7.41 8.41
N LYS A 263 -29.74 -8.49 9.02
CA LYS A 263 -29.28 -8.47 10.42
C LYS A 263 -27.89 -7.88 10.51
N CYS A 264 -27.62 -7.10 11.57
CA CYS A 264 -26.27 -6.65 11.89
C CYS A 264 -25.58 -7.63 12.85
N TYR A 265 -24.23 -7.64 12.82
CA TYR A 265 -23.42 -8.47 13.70
C TYR A 265 -22.57 -7.57 14.59
N LEU A 266 -22.70 -7.75 15.90
CA LEU A 266 -22.03 -6.94 16.90
C LEU A 266 -20.67 -7.53 17.30
N LYS A 267 -19.73 -6.67 17.69
CA LYS A 267 -18.45 -7.14 18.28
C LYS A 267 -18.67 -7.92 19.58
N ASN A 268 -19.66 -7.51 20.36
CA ASN A 268 -20.04 -8.17 21.60
C ASN A 268 -21.37 -8.90 21.44
N ASN A 269 -21.34 -10.22 21.49
CA ASN A 269 -22.52 -11.08 21.34
C ASN A 269 -23.42 -11.12 22.60
N THR A 270 -23.11 -10.35 23.64
CA THR A 270 -23.90 -10.33 24.90
C THR A 270 -24.96 -9.23 24.94
N TYR A 271 -25.16 -8.50 23.83
CA TYR A 271 -26.14 -7.41 23.75
C TYR A 271 -27.56 -7.95 23.87
N THR A 272 -28.32 -7.44 24.85
CA THR A 272 -29.64 -7.93 25.19
C THR A 272 -30.75 -7.02 24.68
N GLU A 273 -31.99 -7.53 24.61
CA GLU A 273 -33.15 -6.70 24.23
C GLU A 273 -33.41 -5.58 25.25
N GLU A 274 -33.07 -5.78 26.53
CA GLU A 274 -33.17 -4.74 27.56
C GLU A 274 -32.17 -3.58 27.29
N GLU A 275 -30.92 -3.89 26.97
CA GLU A 275 -29.90 -2.91 26.59
C GLU A 275 -30.30 -2.18 25.30
N PHE A 276 -30.82 -2.91 24.31
CA PHE A 276 -31.38 -2.33 23.09
C PHE A 276 -32.48 -1.32 23.41
N MET A 277 -33.43 -1.62 24.31
CA MET A 277 -34.50 -0.69 24.68
C MET A 277 -33.97 0.58 25.34
N ILE A 278 -32.89 0.47 26.13
CA ILE A 278 -32.24 1.66 26.73
C ILE A 278 -31.66 2.54 25.62
N ASP A 279 -30.92 1.97 24.69
CA ASP A 279 -30.24 2.71 23.62
C ASP A 279 -31.26 3.27 22.60
N TYR A 280 -32.30 2.52 22.27
CA TYR A 280 -33.41 2.98 21.45
C TYR A 280 -34.07 4.24 22.07
N ASN A 281 -34.33 4.23 23.36
CA ASN A 281 -34.90 5.41 24.05
C ASN A 281 -33.96 6.60 24.04
N LYS A 282 -32.63 6.39 24.12
CA LYS A 282 -31.63 7.48 23.95
C LYS A 282 -31.68 8.07 22.55
N ILE A 283 -31.80 7.23 21.51
CA ILE A 283 -31.95 7.68 20.11
C ILE A 283 -33.17 8.57 19.95
N LEU A 284 -34.32 8.17 20.50
CA LEU A 284 -35.56 8.97 20.43
C LEU A 284 -35.47 10.30 21.18
N ALA A 285 -34.74 10.34 22.29
CA ALA A 285 -34.53 11.53 23.12
C ALA A 285 -33.47 12.48 22.55
N THR A 286 -32.61 12.02 21.67
CA THR A 286 -31.47 12.80 21.14
C THR A 286 -31.97 13.84 20.15
N LYS A 287 -31.59 15.12 20.40
CA LYS A 287 -31.87 16.23 19.47
C LYS A 287 -30.92 16.15 18.28
N LEU A 288 -31.49 16.27 17.08
CA LEU A 288 -30.71 16.23 15.84
C LEU A 288 -29.77 17.46 15.78
N SER A 289 -28.51 17.18 15.44
CA SER A 289 -27.50 18.21 15.22
C SER A 289 -27.70 18.88 13.85
N ASN A 290 -27.31 20.16 13.69
CA ASN A 290 -27.32 20.81 12.38
C ASN A 290 -26.47 20.07 11.36
N THR A 291 -26.98 19.96 10.13
CA THR A 291 -26.30 19.29 8.99
C THR A 291 -24.87 19.76 8.75
N LYS A 292 -24.50 21.00 9.13
CA LYS A 292 -23.12 21.51 9.04
C LYS A 292 -22.07 20.65 9.76
N LYS A 293 -22.42 20.01 10.89
CA LYS A 293 -21.52 19.09 11.60
C LYS A 293 -21.38 17.73 10.91
N LEU A 294 -22.34 17.41 10.05
CA LEU A 294 -22.41 16.13 9.33
C LEU A 294 -21.89 16.23 7.88
N GLU A 295 -21.52 17.44 7.41
CA GLU A 295 -21.03 17.67 6.04
C GLU A 295 -19.80 16.80 5.69
N SER A 296 -18.90 16.57 6.64
CA SER A 296 -17.75 15.68 6.41
C SER A 296 -18.16 14.21 6.27
N LYS A 297 -19.16 13.78 7.07
CA LYS A 297 -19.76 12.44 6.96
C LYS A 297 -20.55 12.30 5.65
N LEU A 298 -21.25 13.37 5.22
CA LEU A 298 -21.98 13.38 3.95
C LEU A 298 -21.05 13.25 2.74
N LYS A 299 -19.92 13.97 2.72
CA LYS A 299 -18.94 13.89 1.63
C LYS A 299 -18.28 12.52 1.51
N SER A 300 -18.05 11.82 2.62
CA SER A 300 -17.54 10.45 2.61
C SER A 300 -18.58 9.37 2.27
N PHE A 301 -19.85 9.77 2.20
CA PHE A 301 -20.97 8.88 1.97
C PHE A 301 -21.33 8.70 0.48
N PHE A 302 -21.17 9.78 -0.28
CA PHE A 302 -21.49 9.83 -1.70
C PHE A 302 -20.16 10.11 -2.43
N ASP A 303 -19.59 9.08 -3.05
CA ASP A 303 -18.37 9.18 -3.86
C ASP A 303 -18.56 10.02 -5.15
N ASP A 304 -19.79 10.46 -5.43
CA ASP A 304 -20.11 11.31 -6.58
C ASP A 304 -19.93 12.79 -6.24
N GLU A 305 -18.96 13.44 -6.89
CA GLU A 305 -18.65 14.88 -6.78
C GLU A 305 -19.84 15.82 -7.13
N GLU A 306 -20.95 15.30 -7.67
CA GLU A 306 -22.09 16.09 -8.14
C GLU A 306 -23.20 16.32 -7.09
N THR A 307 -23.20 15.63 -5.95
CA THR A 307 -24.25 15.79 -4.96
C THR A 307 -23.94 16.95 -4.00
N VAL A 308 -24.17 18.18 -4.43
CA VAL A 308 -24.16 19.36 -3.56
C VAL A 308 -25.39 19.32 -2.65
N ILE A 309 -25.27 18.71 -1.48
CA ILE A 309 -26.31 18.78 -0.45
C ILE A 309 -26.24 20.17 0.17
N LYS A 310 -27.26 20.99 -0.12
CA LYS A 310 -27.37 22.33 0.52
C LYS A 310 -27.61 22.12 2.01
N PRO A 311 -26.84 22.79 2.89
CA PRO A 311 -27.06 22.71 4.32
C PRO A 311 -28.46 23.31 4.64
N THR A 312 -29.41 22.43 4.93
CA THR A 312 -30.75 22.80 5.30
C THR A 312 -30.83 22.97 6.83
N GLN A 313 -31.41 24.04 7.30
CA GLN A 313 -31.81 24.16 8.71
C GLN A 313 -32.96 23.16 8.93
N LEU A 314 -32.69 22.08 9.65
CA LEU A 314 -33.71 21.10 9.99
C LEU A 314 -34.80 21.76 10.86
N SER A 315 -36.04 21.64 10.44
CA SER A 315 -37.21 22.05 11.23
C SER A 315 -37.60 21.03 12.31
N CYS A 316 -36.93 19.88 12.34
CA CYS A 316 -37.27 18.72 13.17
C CYS A 316 -36.35 18.61 14.37
N SER A 317 -36.91 18.25 15.52
CA SER A 317 -36.18 18.11 16.79
C SER A 317 -35.63 16.71 17.04
N ASN A 318 -36.21 15.64 16.46
CA ASN A 318 -35.83 14.25 16.66
C ASN A 318 -35.95 13.43 15.36
N ILE A 319 -35.40 12.20 15.40
CA ILE A 319 -35.32 11.34 14.22
C ILE A 319 -36.70 10.91 13.69
N ILE A 320 -37.68 10.65 14.55
CA ILE A 320 -39.01 10.23 14.12
C ILE A 320 -39.68 11.35 13.32
N ASN A 321 -39.62 12.58 13.81
CA ASN A 321 -40.13 13.72 13.08
C ASN A 321 -39.44 13.93 11.75
N LEU A 322 -38.11 13.69 11.66
CA LEU A 322 -37.37 13.75 10.40
C LEU A 322 -37.83 12.67 9.41
N LEU A 323 -38.03 11.44 9.86
CA LEU A 323 -38.52 10.35 9.02
C LEU A 323 -39.91 10.61 8.44
N MET A 324 -40.77 11.38 9.17
CA MET A 324 -42.12 11.81 8.73
C MET A 324 -42.12 12.92 7.68
N THR A 325 -41.02 13.66 7.53
CA THR A 325 -40.91 14.76 6.55
C THR A 325 -40.69 14.25 5.13
N ASP A 326 -40.85 15.17 4.17
CA ASP A 326 -40.51 14.93 2.77
C ASP A 326 -39.06 15.35 2.43
N GLU A 327 -38.20 15.51 3.47
CA GLU A 327 -36.77 15.78 3.32
C GLU A 327 -36.06 14.67 2.51
N GLU A 328 -34.96 15.04 1.85
CA GLU A 328 -34.16 14.10 1.05
C GLU A 328 -33.74 12.88 1.87
N ILE A 329 -33.80 11.71 1.23
CA ILE A 329 -33.47 10.44 1.89
C ILE A 329 -32.04 10.40 2.39
N SER A 330 -31.11 11.05 1.69
CA SER A 330 -29.71 11.22 2.06
C SER A 330 -29.55 11.88 3.43
N ILE A 331 -30.34 12.92 3.73
CA ILE A 331 -30.34 13.61 5.02
C ILE A 331 -30.81 12.66 6.13
N LYS A 332 -31.89 11.89 5.87
CA LYS A 332 -32.42 10.91 6.82
C LYS A 332 -31.37 9.83 7.15
N ILE A 333 -30.70 9.29 6.13
CA ILE A 333 -29.65 8.26 6.28
C ILE A 333 -28.50 8.75 7.16
N VAL A 334 -27.99 9.96 6.92
CA VAL A 334 -26.86 10.51 7.69
C VAL A 334 -27.22 10.74 9.15
N HIS A 335 -28.43 11.20 9.43
CA HIS A 335 -28.87 11.36 10.81
C HIS A 335 -29.11 10.02 11.51
N LEU A 336 -29.64 9.01 10.81
CA LEU A 336 -29.74 7.65 11.33
C LEU A 336 -28.37 7.09 11.65
N LEU A 337 -27.41 7.21 10.72
CA LEU A 337 -26.05 6.75 10.92
C LEU A 337 -25.38 7.40 12.14
N ASP A 338 -25.50 8.72 12.28
CA ASP A 338 -24.89 9.44 13.40
C ASP A 338 -25.47 9.01 14.76
N LEU A 339 -26.78 8.78 14.80
CA LEU A 339 -27.46 8.28 15.99
C LEU A 339 -27.08 6.83 16.30
N PHE A 340 -27.03 5.97 15.31
CA PHE A 340 -26.73 4.55 15.49
C PHE A 340 -25.27 4.36 15.89
N ASP A 341 -24.32 5.01 15.22
CA ASP A 341 -22.90 4.97 15.59
C ASP A 341 -22.63 5.55 17.00
N THR A 342 -23.49 6.49 17.47
CA THR A 342 -23.32 7.11 18.78
C THR A 342 -23.90 6.28 19.91
N HIS A 343 -25.02 5.59 19.68
CA HIS A 343 -25.80 4.99 20.76
C HIS A 343 -25.77 3.45 20.75
N PHE A 344 -25.66 2.81 19.60
CA PHE A 344 -25.57 1.36 19.52
C PHE A 344 -24.12 0.85 19.63
N PRO A 345 -23.93 -0.42 20.04
CA PRO A 345 -22.61 -1.02 20.11
C PRO A 345 -21.93 -1.09 18.73
N SER A 346 -20.60 -1.11 18.71
CA SER A 346 -19.83 -1.21 17.46
C SER A 346 -20.11 -2.53 16.73
N LEU A 347 -20.24 -2.46 15.42
CA LEU A 347 -20.39 -3.62 14.54
C LEU A 347 -19.07 -4.37 14.41
N LYS A 348 -19.16 -5.69 14.19
CA LYS A 348 -18.02 -6.54 13.86
C LYS A 348 -17.66 -6.31 12.40
N GLY A 349 -16.40 -5.98 12.11
CA GLY A 349 -15.88 -5.92 10.75
C GLY A 349 -15.76 -7.32 10.13
N ASP A 350 -15.59 -7.37 8.82
CA ASP A 350 -15.42 -8.62 8.09
C ASP A 350 -14.02 -9.20 8.34
N GLU A 351 -13.95 -10.51 8.55
CA GLU A 351 -12.73 -11.20 8.94
C GLU A 351 -11.87 -11.54 7.72
N VAL A 352 -10.55 -11.36 7.85
CA VAL A 352 -9.60 -12.02 6.95
C VAL A 352 -9.67 -13.52 7.23
N THR A 353 -9.97 -14.31 6.23
CA THR A 353 -10.14 -15.78 6.37
C THR A 353 -9.00 -16.57 5.75
N PHE A 354 -8.35 -16.05 4.71
CA PHE A 354 -7.18 -16.66 4.07
C PHE A 354 -6.12 -15.58 3.80
N ILE A 355 -4.86 -15.97 3.96
CA ILE A 355 -3.69 -15.17 3.54
C ILE A 355 -2.80 -16.08 2.71
N GLY A 356 -2.84 -15.91 1.37
CA GLY A 356 -1.95 -16.56 0.44
C GLY A 356 -0.58 -15.91 0.43
N SER A 357 0.49 -16.70 0.36
CA SER A 357 1.84 -16.18 0.22
C SER A 357 2.69 -17.15 -0.58
N THR A 358 3.27 -16.69 -1.66
CA THR A 358 4.14 -17.52 -2.50
C THR A 358 5.53 -16.92 -2.57
N PHE A 359 6.55 -17.78 -2.52
CA PHE A 359 7.94 -17.34 -2.43
C PHE A 359 8.74 -17.85 -3.62
N LEU A 360 9.42 -16.92 -4.30
CA LEU A 360 10.18 -17.16 -5.53
C LEU A 360 11.57 -16.54 -5.41
N ASN A 361 12.61 -17.26 -5.83
CA ASN A 361 13.92 -16.66 -6.02
C ASN A 361 13.97 -15.96 -7.38
N TYR A 362 14.40 -14.70 -7.40
CA TYR A 362 14.52 -13.93 -8.65
C TYR A 362 15.36 -14.67 -9.70
N GLY A 363 14.82 -14.82 -10.90
CA GLY A 363 15.40 -15.57 -12.01
C GLY A 363 14.93 -17.02 -12.11
N GLU A 364 14.24 -17.57 -11.10
CA GLU A 364 13.59 -18.88 -11.16
C GLU A 364 12.21 -18.77 -11.79
N GLN A 365 11.69 -19.88 -12.35
CA GLN A 365 10.41 -19.85 -13.07
C GLN A 365 9.22 -20.13 -12.15
N GLU A 366 9.41 -20.97 -11.14
CA GLU A 366 8.36 -21.45 -10.26
C GLU A 366 8.66 -21.10 -8.80
N PRO A 367 7.66 -20.75 -8.01
CA PRO A 367 7.81 -20.56 -6.57
C PRO A 367 8.30 -21.83 -5.89
N TYR A 368 9.26 -21.68 -4.99
CA TYR A 368 9.75 -22.79 -4.18
C TYR A 368 8.84 -23.10 -2.98
N LEU A 369 7.91 -22.18 -2.65
CA LEU A 369 6.91 -22.36 -1.60
C LEU A 369 5.59 -21.69 -2.01
N ASN A 370 4.52 -22.48 -2.04
CA ASN A 370 3.14 -22.04 -2.14
C ASN A 370 2.47 -22.24 -0.77
N HIS A 371 2.20 -21.17 -0.07
CA HIS A 371 1.71 -21.20 1.30
C HIS A 371 0.39 -20.45 1.45
N CYS A 372 -0.52 -20.98 2.27
CA CYS A 372 -1.74 -20.30 2.64
C CYS A 372 -2.01 -20.49 4.14
N ILE A 373 -2.32 -19.41 4.81
CA ILE A 373 -2.79 -19.41 6.21
C ILE A 373 -4.30 -19.24 6.18
N SER A 374 -5.06 -20.07 6.90
CA SER A 374 -6.51 -20.04 6.90
C SER A 374 -7.12 -20.12 8.28
N ILE A 375 -8.33 -19.55 8.42
CA ILE A 375 -9.19 -19.80 9.60
C ILE A 375 -9.90 -21.13 9.43
N ALA A 376 -9.92 -21.91 10.50
CA ALA A 376 -10.54 -23.23 10.58
C ALA A 376 -9.85 -24.30 9.70
N ASN A 377 -10.30 -25.53 9.85
CA ASN A 377 -9.72 -26.68 9.16
C ASN A 377 -9.91 -26.57 7.64
N THR A 378 -8.80 -26.61 6.92
CA THR A 378 -8.73 -26.48 5.45
C THR A 378 -7.81 -27.58 4.93
N VAL A 379 -8.22 -28.31 3.91
CA VAL A 379 -7.45 -29.41 3.31
C VAL A 379 -6.91 -28.96 1.97
N SER A 380 -5.61 -29.17 1.75
CA SER A 380 -4.99 -28.87 0.45
C SER A 380 -5.61 -29.70 -0.66
N VAL A 381 -5.95 -29.07 -1.77
CA VAL A 381 -6.43 -29.73 -2.99
C VAL A 381 -5.32 -29.95 -4.03
N LYS A 382 -4.09 -29.54 -3.74
CA LYS A 382 -2.89 -29.77 -4.57
C LYS A 382 -1.68 -30.17 -3.70
N ASP A 383 -0.85 -31.10 -4.18
CA ASP A 383 0.28 -31.65 -3.43
C ASP A 383 1.40 -30.64 -3.13
N ASN A 384 1.53 -29.55 -3.92
CA ASN A 384 2.59 -28.56 -3.77
C ASN A 384 2.18 -27.33 -2.94
N GLN A 385 1.12 -27.43 -2.15
CA GLN A 385 0.62 -26.35 -1.31
C GLN A 385 0.76 -26.68 0.18
N VAL A 386 1.25 -25.73 0.94
CA VAL A 386 1.33 -25.80 2.40
C VAL A 386 0.22 -24.96 2.99
N ILE A 387 -0.69 -25.57 3.74
CA ILE A 387 -1.78 -24.86 4.41
C ILE A 387 -1.57 -24.96 5.92
N GLU A 388 -1.53 -23.79 6.59
CA GLU A 388 -1.52 -23.67 8.02
C GLU A 388 -2.89 -23.18 8.50
N CYS A 389 -3.54 -23.95 9.40
CA CYS A 389 -4.88 -23.65 9.91
C CYS A 389 -4.81 -23.13 11.35
N TYR A 390 -5.62 -22.13 11.66
CA TYR A 390 -5.76 -21.55 12.99
C TYR A 390 -7.24 -21.36 13.35
N ASP A 391 -7.54 -21.15 14.62
CA ASP A 391 -8.92 -21.05 15.09
C ASP A 391 -9.48 -19.62 15.02
N THR A 392 -8.61 -18.60 15.01
CA THR A 392 -8.99 -17.19 15.10
C THR A 392 -8.27 -16.31 14.08
N GLU A 393 -8.94 -15.23 13.67
CA GLU A 393 -8.34 -14.19 12.82
C GLU A 393 -7.06 -13.59 13.43
N ARG A 394 -7.05 -13.37 14.76
CA ARG A 394 -5.86 -12.89 15.46
C ARG A 394 -4.66 -13.78 15.23
N GLU A 395 -4.86 -15.08 15.25
CA GLU A 395 -3.79 -16.07 15.06
C GLU A 395 -3.25 -16.05 13.65
N ILE A 396 -4.12 -15.97 12.63
CA ILE A 396 -3.68 -15.93 11.22
C ILE A 396 -2.90 -14.66 10.91
N LEU A 397 -3.32 -13.49 11.42
CA LEU A 397 -2.60 -12.23 11.25
C LEU A 397 -1.20 -12.30 11.91
N CYS A 398 -1.11 -12.82 13.13
CA CYS A 398 0.17 -13.02 13.81
C CYS A 398 1.03 -14.11 13.16
N ALA A 399 0.43 -15.15 12.60
CA ALA A 399 1.14 -16.22 11.88
C ALA A 399 1.76 -15.71 10.58
N TRP A 400 1.04 -14.84 9.85
CA TRP A 400 1.57 -14.22 8.65
C TRP A 400 2.81 -13.35 8.92
N SER A 401 2.75 -12.51 9.96
CA SER A 401 3.92 -11.73 10.37
C SER A 401 5.13 -12.63 10.71
N LYS A 402 4.91 -13.74 11.42
CA LYS A 402 5.95 -14.73 11.70
C LYS A 402 6.48 -15.41 10.44
N LEU A 403 5.60 -15.71 9.48
CA LEU A 403 5.98 -16.29 8.18
C LEU A 403 6.91 -15.34 7.42
N ILE A 404 6.57 -14.05 7.33
CA ILE A 404 7.41 -13.03 6.70
C ILE A 404 8.79 -12.94 7.38
N LYS A 405 8.83 -12.97 8.71
CA LYS A 405 10.12 -12.98 9.44
C LYS A 405 10.93 -14.26 9.19
N LYS A 406 10.27 -15.42 9.18
CA LYS A 406 10.91 -16.73 8.99
C LYS A 406 11.48 -16.90 7.59
N MET A 407 10.70 -16.53 6.58
CA MET A 407 11.09 -16.65 5.17
C MET A 407 12.02 -15.55 4.70
N ASP A 408 12.06 -14.44 5.42
CA ASP A 408 12.92 -13.26 5.22
C ASP A 408 12.98 -12.78 3.76
N PRO A 409 11.83 -12.45 3.10
CA PRO A 409 11.86 -11.96 1.74
C PRO A 409 12.57 -10.61 1.64
N ASP A 410 13.29 -10.41 0.54
CA ASP A 410 13.93 -9.14 0.20
C ASP A 410 12.93 -8.17 -0.39
N ILE A 411 12.00 -8.71 -1.18
CA ILE A 411 10.98 -7.96 -1.91
C ILE A 411 9.61 -8.58 -1.62
N ILE A 412 8.64 -7.72 -1.33
CA ILE A 412 7.23 -8.10 -1.20
C ILE A 412 6.47 -7.47 -2.34
N ILE A 413 5.72 -8.27 -3.07
CA ILE A 413 4.88 -7.82 -4.18
C ILE A 413 3.42 -8.22 -3.95
N GLY A 414 2.52 -7.53 -4.62
CA GLY A 414 1.10 -7.87 -4.65
C GLY A 414 0.36 -7.02 -5.67
N TYR A 415 -0.94 -7.17 -5.72
CA TYR A 415 -1.80 -6.42 -6.63
C TYR A 415 -2.84 -5.62 -5.86
N ASN A 416 -2.72 -4.31 -5.85
CA ASN A 416 -3.52 -3.35 -5.06
C ASN A 416 -3.31 -3.46 -3.53
N ILE A 417 -2.19 -4.02 -3.11
CA ILE A 417 -1.87 -4.19 -1.68
C ILE A 417 -1.73 -2.85 -0.94
N PHE A 418 -1.36 -1.78 -1.63
CA PHE A 418 -1.29 -0.43 -1.07
C PHE A 418 -2.67 0.27 -1.03
N GLY A 419 -3.60 -0.17 -1.87
CA GLY A 419 -4.96 0.38 -1.89
C GLY A 419 -5.95 -0.37 -1.00
N PHE A 420 -5.67 -1.63 -0.64
CA PHE A 420 -6.62 -2.47 0.07
C PHE A 420 -6.00 -3.34 1.17
N ASP A 421 -5.17 -4.33 0.83
CA ASP A 421 -4.81 -5.45 1.72
C ASP A 421 -4.13 -5.01 3.02
N TYR A 422 -3.13 -4.15 2.94
CA TYR A 422 -2.42 -3.69 4.14
C TYR A 422 -3.31 -2.94 5.11
N LYS A 423 -4.12 -2.02 4.58
CA LYS A 423 -5.05 -1.26 5.39
C LYS A 423 -6.11 -2.16 6.01
N PHE A 424 -6.65 -3.07 5.22
CA PHE A 424 -7.65 -4.05 5.68
C PHE A 424 -7.09 -4.88 6.84
N MET A 425 -5.94 -5.54 6.65
CA MET A 425 -5.31 -6.36 7.70
C MET A 425 -4.93 -5.55 8.95
N PHE A 426 -4.47 -4.31 8.79
CA PHE A 426 -4.12 -3.44 9.91
C PHE A 426 -5.35 -3.06 10.75
N ASP A 427 -6.45 -2.68 10.09
CA ASP A 427 -7.69 -2.36 10.78
C ASP A 427 -8.26 -3.60 11.50
N ARG A 428 -8.12 -4.80 10.89
CA ARG A 428 -8.45 -6.07 11.56
C ARG A 428 -7.51 -6.36 12.73
N ALA A 429 -6.22 -6.07 12.61
CA ALA A 429 -5.26 -6.22 13.71
C ALA A 429 -5.58 -5.29 14.89
N LYS A 430 -6.07 -4.06 14.62
CA LYS A 430 -6.59 -3.16 15.67
C LYS A 430 -7.78 -3.78 16.39
N GLU A 431 -8.76 -4.26 15.63
CA GLU A 431 -9.96 -4.89 16.21
C GLU A 431 -9.63 -6.12 17.06
N ASN A 432 -8.65 -6.91 16.63
CA ASN A 432 -8.17 -8.12 17.31
C ASN A 432 -7.12 -7.86 18.40
N ASN A 433 -6.77 -6.60 18.68
CA ASN A 433 -5.76 -6.21 19.67
C ASN A 433 -4.40 -6.93 19.47
N CYS A 434 -3.92 -7.00 18.22
CA CYS A 434 -2.66 -7.65 17.89
C CYS A 434 -1.71 -6.83 17.03
N VAL A 435 -1.90 -5.51 16.95
CA VAL A 435 -1.13 -4.58 16.07
C VAL A 435 0.37 -4.74 16.25
N GLU A 436 0.89 -4.71 17.47
CA GLU A 436 2.32 -4.83 17.74
C GLU A 436 2.93 -6.11 17.15
N LYS A 437 2.23 -7.26 17.31
CA LYS A 437 2.69 -8.55 16.78
C LYS A 437 2.55 -8.62 15.26
N PHE A 438 1.48 -8.03 14.72
CA PHE A 438 1.22 -8.00 13.29
C PHE A 438 2.23 -7.10 12.56
N MET A 439 2.56 -5.95 13.11
CA MET A 439 3.47 -4.98 12.48
C MET A 439 4.96 -5.39 12.57
N ASP A 440 5.29 -6.44 13.33
CA ASP A 440 6.68 -6.89 13.52
C ASP A 440 7.18 -7.72 12.33
N MET A 441 7.32 -7.08 11.16
CA MET A 441 7.74 -7.73 9.91
C MET A 441 9.04 -7.17 9.30
N GLY A 442 9.55 -6.07 9.81
CA GLY A 442 10.81 -5.47 9.35
C GLY A 442 12.04 -6.29 9.74
N ARG A 443 13.19 -5.93 9.17
CA ARG A 443 14.50 -6.50 9.51
C ARG A 443 15.15 -5.87 10.74
N THR A 444 14.62 -4.76 11.24
CA THR A 444 15.06 -4.13 12.49
C THR A 444 14.17 -4.55 13.67
N ASN A 445 14.68 -4.34 14.89
CA ASN A 445 13.90 -4.55 16.11
C ASN A 445 12.94 -3.38 16.42
N ILE A 446 12.87 -2.38 15.54
CA ILE A 446 11.94 -1.27 15.65
C ILE A 446 10.63 -1.68 15.01
N ILE A 447 9.58 -1.82 15.82
CA ILE A 447 8.24 -2.19 15.36
C ILE A 447 7.46 -0.90 15.11
N PRO A 448 6.97 -0.66 13.89
CA PRO A 448 6.11 0.48 13.60
C PRO A 448 4.74 0.31 14.29
N THR A 449 4.11 1.42 14.66
CA THR A 449 2.81 1.42 15.33
C THR A 449 1.66 1.88 14.42
N GLU A 450 2.01 2.53 13.30
CA GLU A 450 1.07 3.08 12.33
C GLU A 450 1.51 2.70 10.91
N LEU A 451 0.58 2.77 9.98
CA LEU A 451 0.85 2.65 8.56
C LEU A 451 1.47 3.94 8.02
N ASP A 452 2.31 3.81 7.00
CA ASP A 452 2.70 4.94 6.16
C ASP A 452 1.61 5.20 5.12
N GLU A 453 1.32 6.49 4.89
CA GLU A 453 0.32 6.93 3.92
C GLU A 453 0.91 7.97 2.97
N GLN A 454 0.59 7.85 1.70
CA GLN A 454 1.00 8.81 0.68
C GLN A 454 -0.11 9.02 -0.35
N ASN A 455 -0.51 10.27 -0.55
CA ASN A 455 -1.34 10.62 -1.69
C ASN A 455 -0.48 10.87 -2.92
N ILE A 456 -0.77 10.19 -4.01
CA ILE A 456 -0.14 10.41 -5.31
C ILE A 456 -1.18 10.79 -6.36
N VAL A 457 -0.79 11.66 -7.28
CA VAL A 457 -1.63 12.03 -8.43
C VAL A 457 -0.97 11.51 -9.69
N VAL A 458 -1.64 10.60 -10.37
CA VAL A 458 -1.23 10.05 -11.67
C VAL A 458 -2.24 10.46 -12.74
N ALA A 459 -1.94 10.20 -14.02
CA ALA A 459 -2.84 10.58 -15.12
C ALA A 459 -4.27 10.03 -14.99
N SER A 460 -4.44 8.90 -14.32
CA SER A 460 -5.74 8.23 -14.05
C SER A 460 -6.45 8.71 -12.77
N GLY A 461 -5.93 9.73 -12.07
CA GLY A 461 -6.53 10.33 -10.88
C GLY A 461 -5.65 10.28 -9.61
N PRO A 462 -6.14 10.81 -8.49
CA PRO A 462 -5.48 10.71 -7.20
C PRO A 462 -5.63 9.30 -6.61
N TYR A 463 -4.61 8.87 -5.85
CA TYR A 463 -4.60 7.60 -5.09
C TYR A 463 -4.01 7.82 -3.72
N ASP A 464 -4.70 7.25 -2.73
CA ASP A 464 -4.19 7.10 -1.38
C ASP A 464 -3.51 5.74 -1.27
N LEU A 465 -2.20 5.75 -1.11
CA LEU A 465 -1.40 4.56 -0.91
C LEU A 465 -1.10 4.40 0.57
N THR A 466 -1.33 3.20 1.07
CA THR A 466 -1.13 2.86 2.48
C THR A 466 -0.32 1.58 2.58
N TRP A 467 0.78 1.57 3.35
CA TRP A 467 1.60 0.37 3.51
C TRP A 467 2.15 0.22 4.92
N ILE A 468 2.55 -1.00 5.24
CA ILE A 468 3.23 -1.32 6.49
C ILE A 468 4.71 -0.96 6.35
N PRO A 469 5.28 -0.08 7.19
CA PRO A 469 6.71 0.21 7.16
C PRO A 469 7.52 -1.05 7.54
N MET A 470 8.28 -1.59 6.58
CA MET A 470 9.09 -2.81 6.77
C MET A 470 10.55 -2.52 6.44
N SER A 471 11.29 -1.95 7.40
CA SER A 471 12.70 -1.64 7.21
C SER A 471 13.50 -2.82 6.68
N GLY A 472 14.24 -2.61 5.60
CA GLY A 472 15.08 -3.62 4.95
C GLY A 472 14.35 -4.51 3.95
N ARG A 473 13.10 -4.22 3.59
CA ARG A 473 12.32 -4.92 2.57
C ARG A 473 11.76 -3.94 1.56
N LEU A 474 11.98 -4.20 0.29
CA LEU A 474 11.34 -3.44 -0.79
C LEU A 474 9.91 -3.93 -1.00
N GLN A 475 8.97 -3.00 -1.12
CA GLN A 475 7.56 -3.31 -1.39
C GLN A 475 7.14 -2.72 -2.72
N ILE A 476 6.47 -3.51 -3.57
CA ILE A 476 6.05 -3.11 -4.91
C ILE A 476 4.61 -3.54 -5.14
N ASP A 477 3.74 -2.57 -5.37
CA ASP A 477 2.35 -2.82 -5.79
C ASP A 477 2.23 -2.75 -7.31
N LEU A 478 1.90 -3.90 -7.93
CA LEU A 478 1.78 -3.99 -9.38
C LEU A 478 0.59 -3.19 -9.92
N TYR A 479 -0.50 -3.04 -9.15
CA TYR A 479 -1.65 -2.25 -9.57
C TYR A 479 -1.26 -0.78 -9.82
N THR A 480 -0.54 -0.19 -8.88
CA THR A 480 -0.03 1.19 -8.99
C THR A 480 0.92 1.33 -10.17
N TYR A 481 1.81 0.34 -10.37
CA TYR A 481 2.72 0.31 -11.53
C TYR A 481 1.96 0.27 -12.84
N MET A 482 0.95 -0.63 -12.97
CA MET A 482 0.14 -0.75 -14.18
C MET A 482 -0.58 0.55 -14.51
N ARG A 483 -1.17 1.20 -13.51
CA ARG A 483 -1.89 2.47 -13.71
C ARG A 483 -1.00 3.63 -14.10
N LYS A 484 0.26 3.59 -13.72
CA LYS A 484 1.24 4.63 -14.05
C LYS A 484 1.84 4.44 -15.44
N GLU A 485 2.19 3.20 -15.80
CA GLU A 485 2.99 2.90 -16.99
C GLU A 485 2.15 2.44 -18.19
N PHE A 486 0.92 1.95 -17.96
CA PHE A 486 0.06 1.40 -19.02
C PHE A 486 -1.27 2.16 -19.09
N ASN A 487 -1.77 2.34 -20.32
CA ASN A 487 -3.11 2.89 -20.56
C ASN A 487 -4.04 1.73 -20.98
N LEU A 488 -4.71 1.12 -19.99
CA LEU A 488 -5.58 -0.04 -20.18
C LEU A 488 -7.05 0.34 -19.96
N PRO A 489 -8.01 -0.29 -20.67
CA PRO A 489 -9.45 -0.11 -20.43
C PRO A 489 -9.89 -0.55 -19.04
N SER A 490 -9.21 -1.54 -18.45
CA SER A 490 -9.46 -2.05 -17.10
C SER A 490 -8.14 -2.42 -16.42
N TYR A 491 -8.07 -2.16 -15.12
CA TYR A 491 -6.92 -2.52 -14.28
C TYR A 491 -7.26 -3.65 -13.30
N LYS A 492 -8.35 -4.38 -13.50
CA LYS A 492 -8.62 -5.61 -12.77
C LYS A 492 -7.53 -6.65 -13.10
N LEU A 493 -7.11 -7.41 -12.10
CA LEU A 493 -6.02 -8.40 -12.24
C LEU A 493 -6.25 -9.35 -13.41
N ASP A 494 -7.47 -9.84 -13.59
CA ASP A 494 -7.86 -10.70 -14.72
C ASP A 494 -7.58 -10.05 -16.08
N TYR A 495 -8.01 -8.79 -16.25
CA TYR A 495 -7.83 -8.08 -17.50
C TYR A 495 -6.36 -7.82 -17.80
N VAL A 496 -5.61 -7.39 -16.78
CA VAL A 496 -4.17 -7.14 -16.90
C VAL A 496 -3.42 -8.44 -17.22
N ALA A 497 -3.75 -9.52 -16.53
CA ALA A 497 -3.14 -10.82 -16.77
C ALA A 497 -3.43 -11.33 -18.18
N SER A 498 -4.68 -11.28 -18.62
CA SER A 498 -5.09 -11.71 -19.94
C SER A 498 -4.43 -10.91 -21.07
N THR A 499 -4.20 -9.61 -20.85
CA THR A 499 -3.57 -8.73 -21.83
C THR A 499 -2.05 -8.96 -21.92
N ILE A 500 -1.38 -9.09 -20.77
CA ILE A 500 0.09 -9.14 -20.70
C ILE A 500 0.61 -10.57 -20.84
N LEU A 501 -0.09 -11.55 -20.25
CA LEU A 501 0.24 -12.97 -20.34
C LEU A 501 -0.54 -13.61 -21.49
N SER A 502 -0.22 -13.21 -22.69
CA SER A 502 -0.87 -13.64 -23.93
C SER A 502 0.16 -13.96 -25.01
N ASP A 503 -0.25 -14.69 -26.04
CA ASP A 503 0.54 -14.89 -27.26
C ASP A 503 -0.38 -15.27 -28.44
N THR A 504 0.15 -15.16 -29.64
CA THR A 504 -0.56 -15.51 -30.88
C THR A 504 -0.65 -17.01 -31.05
N VAL A 505 -1.83 -17.52 -31.38
CA VAL A 505 -2.05 -18.87 -31.80
C VAL A 505 -1.54 -19.05 -33.23
N LYS A 506 -0.54 -19.90 -33.42
CA LYS A 506 0.02 -20.22 -34.74
C LYS A 506 -0.87 -21.12 -35.57
N SER A 507 -1.43 -22.12 -34.93
CA SER A 507 -2.41 -23.05 -35.50
C SER A 507 -3.17 -23.74 -34.39
N TYR A 508 -4.34 -24.23 -34.70
CA TYR A 508 -5.11 -25.10 -33.80
C TYR A 508 -5.72 -26.26 -34.56
N THR A 509 -6.02 -27.34 -33.85
CA THR A 509 -6.62 -28.56 -34.41
C THR A 509 -7.63 -29.11 -33.42
N ASN A 510 -8.89 -29.16 -33.83
CA ASN A 510 -9.96 -29.77 -33.05
C ASN A 510 -9.91 -31.30 -33.17
N ILE A 511 -9.98 -31.99 -32.05
CA ILE A 511 -9.99 -33.46 -31.94
C ILE A 511 -11.13 -33.81 -30.97
N GLU A 512 -12.22 -34.33 -31.50
CA GLU A 512 -13.45 -34.63 -30.73
C GLU A 512 -13.93 -33.41 -29.93
N ASN A 513 -13.88 -33.45 -28.60
CA ASN A 513 -14.28 -32.37 -27.70
C ASN A 513 -13.06 -31.63 -27.10
N THR A 514 -11.91 -31.68 -27.78
CA THR A 514 -10.69 -31.01 -27.34
C THR A 514 -10.06 -30.25 -28.50
N CYS A 515 -9.30 -29.21 -28.18
CA CYS A 515 -8.57 -28.46 -29.19
C CYS A 515 -7.08 -28.34 -28.81
N LYS A 516 -6.22 -28.77 -29.72
CA LYS A 516 -4.77 -28.60 -29.60
C LYS A 516 -4.37 -27.24 -30.13
N ILE A 517 -3.75 -26.42 -29.30
CA ILE A 517 -3.26 -25.08 -29.60
C ILE A 517 -1.74 -25.11 -29.75
N VAL A 518 -1.25 -24.54 -30.85
CA VAL A 518 0.19 -24.36 -31.09
C VAL A 518 0.52 -22.87 -30.92
N THR A 519 1.45 -22.57 -30.01
CA THR A 519 1.89 -21.21 -29.71
C THR A 519 3.40 -21.18 -29.45
N LYS A 520 4.03 -20.01 -29.53
CA LYS A 520 5.46 -19.85 -29.25
C LYS A 520 5.73 -19.70 -27.75
N ASN A 521 4.91 -18.92 -27.09
CA ASN A 521 5.01 -18.69 -25.66
C ASN A 521 3.85 -19.39 -24.94
N LYS A 522 4.15 -20.09 -23.87
CA LYS A 522 3.17 -20.77 -23.00
C LYS A 522 3.42 -20.46 -21.53
N LYS A 523 4.15 -19.36 -21.24
CA LYS A 523 4.46 -18.96 -19.88
C LYS A 523 3.18 -18.63 -19.11
N GLY A 524 3.02 -19.25 -17.95
CA GLY A 524 1.85 -19.09 -17.10
C GLY A 524 0.72 -20.10 -17.37
N ILE A 525 0.80 -20.90 -18.43
CA ILE A 525 -0.17 -21.98 -18.70
C ILE A 525 0.14 -23.17 -17.79
N TYR A 526 -0.86 -23.70 -17.14
CA TYR A 526 -0.78 -24.92 -16.31
C TYR A 526 -2.02 -25.79 -16.52
N VAL A 527 -1.90 -27.08 -16.26
CA VAL A 527 -3.01 -28.03 -16.33
C VAL A 527 -4.05 -27.65 -15.26
N ASP A 528 -5.33 -27.70 -15.61
CA ASP A 528 -6.48 -27.21 -14.85
C ASP A 528 -6.58 -25.68 -14.73
N GLY A 529 -5.73 -24.91 -15.44
CA GLY A 529 -5.89 -23.47 -15.62
C GLY A 529 -6.85 -23.14 -16.75
N TYR A 530 -7.15 -21.85 -16.93
CA TYR A 530 -8.05 -21.36 -17.95
C TYR A 530 -7.36 -20.39 -18.88
N VAL A 531 -7.81 -20.40 -20.14
CA VAL A 531 -7.45 -19.42 -21.16
C VAL A 531 -8.72 -18.91 -21.86
N HIS A 532 -8.68 -17.69 -22.36
CA HIS A 532 -9.67 -17.17 -23.30
C HIS A 532 -8.98 -16.84 -24.63
N PHE A 533 -9.78 -16.54 -25.65
CA PHE A 533 -9.25 -16.17 -26.97
C PHE A 533 -9.77 -14.80 -27.39
N GLU A 534 -8.93 -14.06 -28.12
CA GLU A 534 -9.25 -12.78 -28.74
C GLU A 534 -9.04 -12.88 -30.24
N ILE A 535 -9.99 -12.36 -31.00
CA ILE A 535 -9.91 -12.28 -32.46
C ILE A 535 -9.10 -11.03 -32.80
N ILE A 536 -8.06 -11.19 -33.62
CA ILE A 536 -7.25 -10.08 -34.10
C ILE A 536 -7.81 -9.63 -35.44
N SER A 537 -8.62 -8.58 -35.42
CA SER A 537 -9.07 -7.86 -36.60
C SER A 537 -8.57 -6.41 -36.56
N ASN A 538 -9.28 -5.46 -37.14
CA ASN A 538 -9.02 -4.02 -36.99
C ASN A 538 -9.32 -3.51 -35.56
N SER A 539 -10.11 -4.25 -34.78
CA SER A 539 -10.35 -4.11 -33.34
C SER A 539 -10.16 -5.48 -32.68
N SER A 540 -9.65 -5.49 -31.45
CA SER A 540 -9.58 -6.73 -30.66
C SER A 540 -10.99 -7.04 -30.12
N GLU A 541 -11.52 -8.22 -30.42
CA GLU A 541 -12.82 -8.70 -29.95
C GLU A 541 -12.65 -10.04 -29.22
N LEU A 542 -13.36 -10.20 -28.11
CA LEU A 542 -13.34 -11.46 -27.38
C LEU A 542 -14.03 -12.56 -28.20
N TYR A 543 -13.33 -13.68 -28.41
CA TYR A 543 -13.91 -14.85 -29.06
C TYR A 543 -14.97 -15.47 -28.14
N ASN A 544 -16.14 -15.77 -28.71
CA ASN A 544 -17.25 -16.41 -27.99
C ASN A 544 -17.60 -15.69 -26.68
N ASP A 545 -17.76 -14.35 -26.75
CA ASP A 545 -18.09 -13.48 -25.61
C ASP A 545 -17.13 -13.62 -24.39
N GLY A 546 -15.89 -13.99 -24.63
CA GLY A 546 -14.89 -14.17 -23.58
C GLY A 546 -14.99 -15.50 -22.83
N ALA A 547 -15.59 -16.52 -23.44
CA ALA A 547 -15.65 -17.87 -22.88
C ALA A 547 -14.26 -18.37 -22.47
N LYS A 548 -14.17 -18.96 -21.30
CA LYS A 548 -12.96 -19.54 -20.75
C LYS A 548 -12.87 -21.03 -21.09
N TYR A 549 -11.70 -21.45 -21.51
CA TYR A 549 -11.41 -22.83 -21.91
C TYR A 549 -10.41 -23.44 -20.92
N LYS A 550 -10.77 -24.59 -20.36
CA LYS A 550 -9.92 -25.30 -19.41
C LYS A 550 -8.72 -25.95 -20.13
N VAL A 551 -7.52 -25.76 -19.62
CA VAL A 551 -6.31 -26.42 -20.10
C VAL A 551 -6.24 -27.82 -19.51
N ILE A 552 -6.18 -28.84 -20.35
CA ILE A 552 -6.17 -30.26 -19.94
C ILE A 552 -4.79 -30.92 -20.09
N ASP A 553 -3.93 -30.38 -20.95
CA ASP A 553 -2.57 -30.90 -21.15
C ASP A 553 -1.62 -29.81 -21.68
N ILE A 554 -0.33 -29.95 -21.40
CA ILE A 554 0.74 -29.05 -21.87
C ILE A 554 1.68 -29.80 -22.76
N LEU A 555 1.87 -29.31 -23.99
CA LEU A 555 2.72 -29.90 -25.02
C LEU A 555 4.02 -29.10 -25.17
N ASP A 556 5.04 -29.67 -25.82
CA ASP A 556 6.31 -28.98 -26.08
C ASP A 556 6.10 -27.68 -26.87
N ASN A 557 5.20 -27.69 -27.85
CA ASN A 557 4.92 -26.57 -28.75
C ASN A 557 3.57 -25.86 -28.52
N GLY A 558 2.91 -26.11 -27.37
CA GLY A 558 1.60 -25.52 -27.09
C GLY A 558 0.88 -26.20 -25.91
N PHE A 559 -0.44 -26.28 -26.00
CA PHE A 559 -1.29 -26.87 -24.97
C PHE A 559 -2.60 -27.40 -25.57
N VAL A 560 -3.34 -28.17 -24.79
CA VAL A 560 -4.66 -28.72 -25.16
C VAL A 560 -5.72 -28.14 -24.25
N ILE A 561 -6.82 -27.73 -24.84
CA ILE A 561 -8.00 -27.21 -24.10
C ILE A 561 -9.18 -28.14 -24.25
N GLU A 562 -10.09 -28.07 -23.28
CA GLU A 562 -11.42 -28.67 -23.36
C GLU A 562 -12.32 -27.77 -24.23
N GLY A 563 -13.03 -28.38 -25.21
CA GLY A 563 -13.86 -27.67 -26.18
C GLY A 563 -13.17 -27.42 -27.51
N ASN A 564 -13.93 -26.90 -28.47
CA ASN A 564 -13.51 -26.66 -29.84
C ASN A 564 -13.43 -25.15 -30.16
N ILE A 565 -12.51 -24.79 -31.04
CA ILE A 565 -12.38 -23.43 -31.59
C ILE A 565 -12.79 -23.47 -33.07
N GLU A 566 -13.69 -22.56 -33.45
CA GLU A 566 -14.11 -22.36 -34.84
C GLU A 566 -13.93 -20.86 -35.19
N CYS A 567 -12.73 -20.49 -35.58
CA CYS A 567 -12.40 -19.12 -35.98
C CYS A 567 -11.56 -19.13 -37.25
N LYS A 568 -11.97 -18.37 -38.28
CA LYS A 568 -11.23 -18.23 -39.54
C LYS A 568 -10.17 -17.13 -39.47
N GLU A 569 -10.25 -16.29 -38.48
CA GLU A 569 -9.35 -15.16 -38.27
C GLU A 569 -8.18 -15.54 -37.38
N LYS A 570 -7.18 -14.65 -37.32
CA LYS A 570 -6.10 -14.85 -36.36
C LYS A 570 -6.59 -14.62 -34.95
N ILE A 571 -6.19 -15.48 -34.03
CA ILE A 571 -6.55 -15.39 -32.62
C ILE A 571 -5.29 -15.33 -31.74
N ASN A 572 -5.42 -14.59 -30.66
CA ASN A 572 -4.52 -14.67 -29.51
C ASN A 572 -5.17 -15.50 -28.40
N TRP A 573 -4.37 -16.19 -27.63
CA TRP A 573 -4.80 -16.68 -26.33
C TRP A 573 -4.31 -15.72 -25.23
N GLY A 574 -5.12 -15.54 -24.18
CA GLY A 574 -4.76 -14.85 -22.95
C GLY A 574 -5.03 -15.73 -21.74
N LEU A 575 -4.20 -15.60 -20.70
CA LEU A 575 -4.41 -16.32 -19.45
C LEU A 575 -5.70 -15.81 -18.79
N ALA A 576 -6.57 -16.71 -18.39
CA ALA A 576 -7.80 -16.38 -17.68
C ALA A 576 -7.72 -16.90 -16.24
N LYS A 577 -8.27 -16.13 -15.32
CA LYS A 577 -8.40 -16.51 -13.91
C LYS A 577 -9.55 -17.50 -13.73
N ASP A 578 -9.46 -18.37 -12.72
CA ASP A 578 -10.59 -19.24 -12.33
C ASP A 578 -11.81 -18.36 -11.97
N ASP A 579 -13.01 -18.80 -12.37
CA ASP A 579 -14.25 -18.07 -12.10
C ASP A 579 -14.79 -18.41 -10.69
N ILE A 580 -14.19 -17.79 -9.68
CA ILE A 580 -14.74 -17.84 -8.31
C ILE A 580 -15.20 -16.42 -7.96
N SER A 581 -16.52 -16.24 -7.88
CA SER A 581 -17.09 -14.94 -7.50
C SER A 581 -16.99 -14.71 -5.98
N PRO A 582 -17.07 -13.46 -5.48
CA PRO A 582 -17.14 -13.19 -4.05
C PRO A 582 -18.28 -13.95 -3.33
N LYS A 583 -19.41 -14.16 -4.03
CA LYS A 583 -20.51 -15.00 -3.54
C LYS A 583 -20.10 -16.46 -3.37
N ASP A 584 -19.35 -17.01 -4.34
CA ASP A 584 -18.91 -18.40 -4.28
C ASP A 584 -17.91 -18.58 -3.13
N ILE A 585 -16.99 -17.63 -2.93
CA ILE A 585 -16.06 -17.63 -1.78
C ILE A 585 -16.83 -17.66 -0.47
N PHE A 586 -17.85 -16.81 -0.34
CA PHE A 586 -18.71 -16.76 0.84
C PHE A 586 -19.47 -18.07 1.07
N GLU A 587 -20.07 -18.64 0.03
CA GLU A 587 -20.81 -19.91 0.10
C GLU A 587 -19.87 -21.08 0.46
N MET A 588 -18.71 -21.18 -0.21
CA MET A 588 -17.73 -22.23 0.04
C MET A 588 -17.07 -22.10 1.42
N SER A 589 -16.89 -20.87 1.95
CA SER A 589 -16.31 -20.64 3.27
C SER A 589 -17.15 -21.23 4.42
N LYS A 590 -18.48 -21.38 4.20
CA LYS A 590 -19.42 -22.00 5.13
C LYS A 590 -19.46 -23.53 5.06
N GLN A 591 -18.85 -24.10 4.03
CA GLN A 591 -18.86 -25.54 3.75
C GLN A 591 -17.69 -26.25 4.43
N GLY A 592 -17.36 -27.44 3.93
CA GLY A 592 -16.35 -28.30 4.53
C GLY A 592 -14.90 -27.89 4.27
N PRO A 593 -13.94 -28.65 4.85
CA PRO A 593 -12.51 -28.37 4.67
C PRO A 593 -12.01 -28.44 3.23
N HIS A 594 -12.68 -29.23 2.37
CA HIS A 594 -12.33 -29.37 0.96
C HIS A 594 -12.66 -28.11 0.17
N GLU A 595 -13.85 -27.54 0.35
CA GLU A 595 -14.29 -26.30 -0.32
C GLU A 595 -13.43 -25.12 0.10
N LYS A 596 -13.05 -25.05 1.37
CA LYS A 596 -12.05 -24.10 1.87
C LYS A 596 -10.68 -24.29 1.21
N GLY A 597 -10.31 -25.53 0.89
CA GLY A 597 -9.11 -25.85 0.11
C GLY A 597 -9.14 -25.29 -1.31
N ILE A 598 -10.31 -25.19 -1.93
CA ILE A 598 -10.50 -24.55 -3.24
C ILE A 598 -10.23 -23.05 -3.13
N ILE A 599 -10.72 -22.38 -2.06
CA ILE A 599 -10.46 -20.96 -1.81
C ILE A 599 -8.96 -20.74 -1.58
N ALA A 600 -8.31 -21.59 -0.76
CA ALA A 600 -6.87 -21.50 -0.52
C ALA A 600 -6.04 -21.67 -1.80
N LYS A 601 -6.44 -22.61 -2.68
CA LYS A 601 -5.86 -22.79 -4.02
C LYS A 601 -6.00 -21.50 -4.85
N TYR A 602 -7.18 -20.90 -4.85
CA TYR A 602 -7.47 -19.67 -5.58
C TYR A 602 -6.59 -18.51 -5.10
N CYS A 603 -6.52 -18.26 -3.80
CA CYS A 603 -5.68 -17.23 -3.19
C CYS A 603 -4.18 -17.42 -3.54
N ILE A 604 -3.67 -18.66 -3.52
CA ILE A 604 -2.29 -18.99 -3.95
C ILE A 604 -2.10 -18.71 -5.45
N GLN A 605 -3.11 -19.00 -6.28
CA GLN A 605 -3.02 -18.75 -7.72
C GLN A 605 -2.93 -17.27 -8.05
N ASP A 606 -3.64 -16.42 -7.32
CA ASP A 606 -3.54 -14.96 -7.45
C ASP A 606 -2.14 -14.47 -7.11
N CYS A 607 -1.54 -14.96 -6.04
CA CYS A 607 -0.14 -14.66 -5.71
C CYS A 607 0.83 -15.09 -6.83
N ASN A 608 0.62 -16.27 -7.42
CA ASN A 608 1.47 -16.79 -8.52
C ASN A 608 1.29 -15.98 -9.80
N LEU A 609 0.07 -15.52 -10.09
CA LEU A 609 -0.22 -14.66 -11.22
C LEU A 609 0.53 -13.32 -11.14
N VAL A 610 0.63 -12.77 -9.94
CA VAL A 610 1.41 -11.55 -9.68
C VAL A 610 2.91 -11.79 -9.94
N HIS A 611 3.48 -12.94 -9.57
CA HIS A 611 4.86 -13.30 -9.93
C HIS A 611 5.07 -13.36 -11.44
N LEU A 612 4.14 -13.96 -12.18
CA LEU A 612 4.23 -14.07 -13.64
C LEU A 612 4.22 -12.69 -14.31
N LEU A 613 3.33 -11.80 -13.85
CA LEU A 613 3.26 -10.41 -14.32
C LEU A 613 4.56 -9.65 -13.99
N PHE A 614 5.04 -9.74 -12.75
CA PHE A 614 6.26 -9.10 -12.29
C PHE A 614 7.47 -9.48 -13.15
N GLN A 615 7.62 -10.76 -13.46
CA GLN A 615 8.68 -11.28 -14.34
C GLN A 615 8.47 -10.92 -15.81
N LYS A 616 7.22 -10.91 -16.31
CA LYS A 616 6.93 -10.64 -17.72
C LYS A 616 7.24 -9.20 -18.10
N ILE A 617 6.98 -8.27 -17.17
CA ILE A 617 7.15 -6.82 -17.38
C ILE A 617 8.57 -6.39 -16.98
N ASP A 618 9.30 -7.23 -16.24
CA ASP A 618 10.66 -6.95 -15.72
C ASP A 618 10.72 -5.66 -14.89
N ILE A 619 9.78 -5.52 -13.97
CA ILE A 619 9.60 -4.32 -13.13
C ILE A 619 10.87 -4.03 -12.30
N LEU A 620 11.51 -5.07 -11.77
CA LEU A 620 12.67 -4.91 -10.91
C LEU A 620 13.85 -4.28 -11.66
N THR A 621 14.17 -4.77 -12.86
CA THR A 621 15.23 -4.19 -13.68
C THR A 621 14.91 -2.74 -14.04
N THR A 622 13.66 -2.45 -14.38
CA THR A 622 13.21 -1.08 -14.68
C THR A 622 13.46 -0.14 -13.49
N TYR A 623 13.09 -0.53 -12.28
CA TYR A 623 13.33 0.30 -11.09
C TYR A 623 14.81 0.42 -10.72
N ILE A 624 15.60 -0.65 -10.87
CA ILE A 624 17.06 -0.60 -10.67
C ILE A 624 17.70 0.39 -11.64
N GLU A 625 17.36 0.34 -12.94
CA GLU A 625 17.92 1.27 -13.92
C GLU A 625 17.46 2.71 -13.68
N MET A 626 16.21 2.93 -13.29
CA MET A 626 15.72 4.27 -12.92
C MET A 626 16.45 4.82 -11.69
N SER A 627 16.75 4.00 -10.70
CA SER A 627 17.48 4.44 -9.50
C SER A 627 18.92 4.89 -9.78
N LYS A 628 19.53 4.44 -10.88
CA LYS A 628 20.86 4.86 -11.31
C LYS A 628 20.88 6.34 -11.81
N LEU A 629 19.70 6.91 -12.12
CA LEU A 629 19.56 8.29 -12.58
C LEU A 629 19.47 9.31 -11.43
N CYS A 630 19.26 8.83 -10.20
CA CYS A 630 19.27 9.66 -8.99
C CYS A 630 20.69 9.84 -8.45
#